data_b5fe2fb08681a913626ad2fc66eef938
#
_entry.id   b5fe2fb08681a913626ad2fc66eef938
#
_cell.length_a   1.000
_cell.length_b   1.000
_cell.length_c   1.000
_cell.angle_alpha   90.00
_cell.angle_beta   90.00
_cell.angle_gamma   90.00
#
_symmetry.space_group_name_H-M   'P 1'
#
loop_
_entity.id
_entity.type
_entity.pdbx_description
1 polymer ?
#
loop_
_entity_poly.entity_id
_entity_poly.type
_entity_poly.pdbx_seq_one_letter_code
_entity_poly.pdbx_strand_id
1 'polypeptide(L)'
;MTADYRLMWTNLGLDLNAHDALLAVLGKAYQEIYLSQKNRPDAMGYFDFVMSEVHGLRIKELLDEKAAGRKIIGSYCVFVPEEIVLAANATLVGLCSGADFATENVEKLLPRNTCALIKSSFGFKVGKVCPYLESADMIVGENTCDGKKKAYETLGHLVKNLYVMDLPQVKSEQGKALLRAEYGRFKAAVEKLTSATVTPESLKKAILTVNAKRAAIHRLSSLRKADPTPISGLDALLANQVFFYDNPARFTESVNKLCDELEKRVKDKTGVFPEKTPRILVSGCPQAVPNWKLPLIVETSGAVIVGEESCVGERGTRNLTDESGETIEEMMEDIVDRYFQVDCAIFTPNPDRLNHIEEMVKA
;
A
#
# COMPACT_ATOMS: atom_id res chain seq x y z
N MET A 1 -14.10 10.39 -24.15
CA MET A 1 -13.10 9.67 -24.97
C MET A 1 -12.13 9.08 -24.00
N THR A 2 -12.12 7.76 -23.84
CA THR A 2 -11.09 7.06 -23.07
C THR A 2 -9.75 7.30 -23.75
N ALA A 3 -8.78 7.84 -23.03
CA ALA A 3 -7.43 8.04 -23.58
C ALA A 3 -6.85 6.71 -24.05
N ASP A 4 -6.22 6.70 -25.22
CA ASP A 4 -5.53 5.50 -25.70
C ASP A 4 -4.15 5.41 -25.02
N TYR A 5 -4.02 4.50 -24.06
CA TYR A 5 -2.77 4.25 -23.34
C TYR A 5 -1.89 3.17 -23.98
N ARG A 6 -2.27 2.56 -25.12
CA ARG A 6 -1.56 1.43 -25.72
C ARG A 6 -0.11 1.74 -26.08
N LEU A 7 0.14 2.93 -26.62
CA LEU A 7 1.51 3.36 -26.93
C LEU A 7 2.37 3.48 -25.67
N MET A 8 1.80 4.02 -24.59
CA MET A 8 2.46 4.13 -23.29
C MET A 8 2.83 2.74 -22.74
N TRP A 9 1.90 1.79 -22.76
CA TRP A 9 2.14 0.42 -22.30
C TRP A 9 3.15 -0.32 -23.19
N THR A 10 3.11 -0.11 -24.52
CA THR A 10 4.11 -0.65 -25.44
C THR A 10 5.51 -0.13 -25.11
N ASN A 11 5.66 1.17 -24.85
CA ASN A 11 6.94 1.79 -24.52
C ASN A 11 7.49 1.30 -23.17
N LEU A 12 6.63 0.91 -22.23
CA LEU A 12 7.00 0.25 -20.97
C LEU A 12 7.40 -1.23 -21.17
N GLY A 13 7.15 -1.81 -22.35
CA GLY A 13 7.48 -3.20 -22.66
C GLY A 13 6.48 -4.22 -22.12
N LEU A 14 5.21 -3.81 -21.90
CA LEU A 14 4.17 -4.73 -21.46
C LEU A 14 3.78 -5.71 -22.56
N ASP A 15 3.39 -6.92 -22.16
CA ASP A 15 2.65 -7.83 -23.03
C ASP A 15 1.20 -7.34 -23.12
N LEU A 16 0.87 -6.66 -24.22
CA LEU A 16 -0.44 -6.03 -24.39
C LEU A 16 -1.59 -7.03 -24.37
N ASN A 17 -1.41 -8.26 -24.90
CA ASN A 17 -2.47 -9.25 -24.91
C ASN A 17 -2.76 -9.75 -23.48
N ALA A 18 -1.72 -10.07 -22.74
CA ALA A 18 -1.85 -10.49 -21.34
C ALA A 18 -2.37 -9.33 -20.45
N HIS A 19 -1.95 -8.09 -20.72
CA HIS A 19 -2.39 -6.91 -20.00
C HIS A 19 -3.87 -6.58 -20.28
N ASP A 20 -4.32 -6.63 -21.54
CA ASP A 20 -5.72 -6.43 -21.90
C ASP A 20 -6.63 -7.50 -21.26
N ALA A 21 -6.18 -8.76 -21.26
CA ALA A 21 -6.90 -9.85 -20.59
C ALA A 21 -7.00 -9.62 -19.06
N LEU A 22 -5.92 -9.16 -18.42
CA LEU A 22 -5.92 -8.79 -17.00
C LEU A 22 -6.91 -7.65 -16.71
N LEU A 23 -6.88 -6.57 -17.50
CA LEU A 23 -7.78 -5.44 -17.32
C LEU A 23 -9.25 -5.81 -17.54
N ALA A 24 -9.55 -6.68 -18.50
CA ALA A 24 -10.91 -7.17 -18.73
C ALA A 24 -11.45 -7.95 -17.53
N VAL A 25 -10.64 -8.85 -16.95
CA VAL A 25 -11.00 -9.61 -15.74
C VAL A 25 -11.14 -8.68 -14.54
N LEU A 26 -10.21 -7.75 -14.34
CA LEU A 26 -10.22 -6.78 -13.26
C LEU A 26 -11.46 -5.88 -13.33
N GLY A 27 -11.77 -5.34 -14.50
CA GLY A 27 -12.94 -4.47 -14.71
C GLY A 27 -14.26 -5.21 -14.45
N LYS A 28 -14.38 -6.46 -14.92
CA LYS A 28 -15.56 -7.30 -14.63
C LYS A 28 -15.70 -7.57 -13.15
N ALA A 29 -14.63 -8.01 -12.50
CA ALA A 29 -14.66 -8.27 -11.05
C ALA A 29 -15.00 -7.00 -10.26
N TYR A 30 -14.44 -5.85 -10.64
CA TYR A 30 -14.75 -4.58 -10.01
C TYR A 30 -16.22 -4.19 -10.13
N GLN A 31 -16.79 -4.34 -11.32
CA GLN A 31 -18.21 -4.09 -11.56
C GLN A 31 -19.11 -4.99 -10.70
N GLU A 32 -18.79 -6.28 -10.64
CA GLU A 32 -19.58 -7.27 -9.90
C GLU A 32 -19.44 -7.13 -8.36
N ILE A 33 -18.28 -6.69 -7.88
CA ILE A 33 -17.97 -6.62 -6.44
C ILE A 33 -18.28 -5.23 -5.86
N TYR A 34 -17.78 -4.18 -6.49
CA TYR A 34 -17.86 -2.82 -5.95
C TYR A 34 -19.08 -2.06 -6.45
N LEU A 35 -19.30 -2.00 -7.78
CA LEU A 35 -20.36 -1.17 -8.34
C LEU A 35 -21.75 -1.79 -8.15
N SER A 36 -21.85 -3.06 -7.76
CA SER A 36 -23.11 -3.72 -7.41
C SER A 36 -23.56 -3.45 -5.96
N GLN A 37 -22.68 -2.94 -5.10
CA GLN A 37 -23.01 -2.64 -3.70
C GLN A 37 -24.12 -1.58 -3.61
N LYS A 38 -24.97 -1.71 -2.60
CA LYS A 38 -26.04 -0.75 -2.30
C LYS A 38 -25.61 0.18 -1.17
N ASN A 39 -26.19 1.39 -1.14
CA ASN A 39 -25.98 2.37 -0.08
C ASN A 39 -24.50 2.79 0.11
N ARG A 40 -23.69 2.70 -0.93
CA ARG A 40 -22.31 3.19 -0.89
C ARG A 40 -22.28 4.70 -0.62
N PRO A 41 -21.26 5.22 0.08
CA PRO A 41 -21.01 6.65 0.15
C PRO A 41 -20.75 7.25 -1.26
N ASP A 42 -21.29 8.43 -1.54
CA ASP A 42 -21.10 9.09 -2.84
C ASP A 42 -19.62 9.44 -3.10
N ALA A 43 -18.87 9.78 -2.05
CA ALA A 43 -17.45 10.08 -2.12
C ALA A 43 -16.59 8.88 -2.56
N MET A 44 -17.12 7.65 -2.55
CA MET A 44 -16.45 6.49 -3.14
C MET A 44 -16.25 6.61 -4.65
N GLY A 45 -17.00 7.49 -5.33
CA GLY A 45 -16.82 7.75 -6.77
C GLY A 45 -15.40 8.17 -7.16
N TYR A 46 -14.67 8.83 -6.25
CA TYR A 46 -13.25 9.14 -6.47
C TYR A 46 -12.37 7.86 -6.52
N PHE A 47 -12.58 6.94 -5.59
CA PHE A 47 -11.81 5.69 -5.51
C PHE A 47 -12.16 4.76 -6.68
N ASP A 48 -13.42 4.78 -7.12
CA ASP A 48 -13.86 4.08 -8.34
C ASP A 48 -13.12 4.63 -9.59
N PHE A 49 -13.01 5.96 -9.69
CA PHE A 49 -12.25 6.61 -10.76
C PHE A 49 -10.76 6.22 -10.71
N VAL A 50 -10.11 6.28 -9.55
CA VAL A 50 -8.70 5.89 -9.41
C VAL A 50 -8.49 4.43 -9.81
N MET A 51 -9.42 3.54 -9.44
CA MET A 51 -9.33 2.12 -9.82
C MET A 51 -9.55 1.90 -11.32
N SER A 52 -10.46 2.65 -11.95
CA SER A 52 -10.68 2.57 -13.39
C SER A 52 -9.46 3.04 -14.21
N GLU A 53 -8.68 3.96 -13.64
CA GLU A 53 -7.49 4.58 -14.26
C GLU A 53 -6.16 4.05 -13.68
N VAL A 54 -6.21 2.96 -12.90
CA VAL A 54 -5.04 2.46 -12.18
C VAL A 54 -3.86 2.11 -13.09
N HIS A 55 -4.10 1.61 -14.30
CA HIS A 55 -3.07 1.34 -15.31
C HIS A 55 -3.05 2.39 -16.45
N GLY A 56 -3.91 3.40 -16.39
CA GLY A 56 -4.06 4.46 -17.37
C GLY A 56 -3.48 5.78 -16.89
N LEU A 57 -4.35 6.69 -16.43
CA LEU A 57 -3.99 8.06 -16.04
C LEU A 57 -2.90 8.10 -14.96
N ARG A 58 -2.98 7.24 -13.95
CA ARG A 58 -1.97 7.24 -12.88
C ARG A 58 -0.57 6.90 -13.40
N ILE A 59 -0.45 5.94 -14.31
CA ILE A 59 0.83 5.62 -14.94
C ILE A 59 1.33 6.78 -15.79
N LYS A 60 0.43 7.43 -16.54
CA LYS A 60 0.78 8.62 -17.30
C LYS A 60 1.34 9.73 -16.40
N GLU A 61 0.68 10.02 -15.27
CA GLU A 61 1.17 10.99 -14.27
C GLU A 61 2.60 10.64 -13.78
N LEU A 62 2.85 9.37 -13.45
CA LEU A 62 4.16 8.91 -13.01
C LEU A 62 5.23 9.09 -14.10
N LEU A 63 4.90 8.82 -15.34
CA LEU A 63 5.83 9.00 -16.46
C LEU A 63 6.07 10.51 -16.76
N ASP A 64 5.06 11.34 -16.60
CA ASP A 64 5.19 12.80 -16.70
C ASP A 64 6.09 13.35 -15.56
N GLU A 65 5.92 12.87 -14.32
CA GLU A 65 6.81 13.17 -13.19
C GLU A 65 8.25 12.74 -13.50
N LYS A 66 8.42 11.57 -14.09
CA LYS A 66 9.74 11.04 -14.50
C LYS A 66 10.39 11.88 -15.60
N ALA A 67 9.62 12.31 -16.59
CA ALA A 67 10.08 13.23 -17.64
C ALA A 67 10.51 14.58 -17.06
N ALA A 68 9.88 15.04 -15.97
CA ALA A 68 10.25 16.23 -15.22
C ALA A 68 11.46 16.03 -14.26
N GLY A 69 12.11 14.85 -14.30
CA GLY A 69 13.32 14.54 -13.51
C GLY A 69 13.06 13.85 -12.17
N ARG A 70 11.80 13.59 -11.79
CA ARG A 70 11.47 12.83 -10.60
C ARG A 70 11.75 11.34 -10.82
N LYS A 71 12.06 10.59 -9.76
CA LYS A 71 12.26 9.14 -9.82
C LYS A 71 11.08 8.37 -9.22
N ILE A 72 10.87 7.15 -9.72
CA ILE A 72 9.82 6.25 -9.23
C ILE A 72 10.47 5.09 -8.48
N ILE A 73 10.08 4.90 -7.23
CA ILE A 73 10.53 3.81 -6.37
C ILE A 73 9.33 2.90 -6.08
N GLY A 74 9.47 1.63 -6.44
CA GLY A 74 8.48 0.61 -6.14
C GLY A 74 8.82 -0.16 -4.87
N SER A 75 7.82 -0.47 -4.02
CA SER A 75 8.02 -1.22 -2.78
C SER A 75 7.02 -2.36 -2.62
N TYR A 76 7.43 -3.43 -1.92
CA TYR A 76 6.56 -4.57 -1.61
C TYR A 76 6.05 -4.58 -0.17
N CYS A 77 6.44 -3.61 0.66
CA CYS A 77 6.07 -3.58 2.06
C CYS A 77 5.94 -2.15 2.61
N VAL A 78 5.36 -2.03 3.80
CA VAL A 78 5.14 -0.77 4.53
C VAL A 78 6.38 -0.25 5.28
N PHE A 79 7.51 -0.94 5.20
CA PHE A 79 8.76 -0.52 5.87
C PHE A 79 9.59 0.49 5.09
N VAL A 80 9.29 0.73 3.81
CA VAL A 80 9.98 1.77 3.06
C VAL A 80 9.51 3.15 3.53
N PRO A 81 10.40 3.98 4.08
CA PRO A 81 10.02 5.30 4.58
C PRO A 81 9.68 6.23 3.41
N GLU A 82 8.39 6.45 3.17
CA GLU A 82 7.87 7.34 2.12
C GLU A 82 8.39 8.78 2.32
N GLU A 83 8.64 9.15 3.57
CA GLU A 83 9.22 10.43 3.96
C GLU A 83 10.57 10.68 3.29
N ILE A 84 11.47 9.70 3.31
CA ILE A 84 12.79 9.80 2.69
C ILE A 84 12.66 9.87 1.16
N VAL A 85 11.75 9.07 0.59
CA VAL A 85 11.52 9.02 -0.86
C VAL A 85 11.02 10.37 -1.37
N LEU A 86 10.01 10.94 -0.71
CA LEU A 86 9.46 12.25 -1.08
C LEU A 86 10.47 13.38 -0.90
N ALA A 87 11.21 13.37 0.21
CA ALA A 87 12.23 14.38 0.52
C ALA A 87 13.35 14.41 -0.52
N ALA A 88 13.69 13.27 -1.12
CA ALA A 88 14.71 13.13 -2.16
C ALA A 88 14.16 13.27 -3.59
N ASN A 89 13.02 13.94 -3.79
CA ASN A 89 12.39 14.15 -5.09
C ASN A 89 12.08 12.86 -5.86
N ALA A 90 11.55 11.85 -5.17
CA ALA A 90 11.02 10.62 -5.76
C ALA A 90 9.57 10.38 -5.36
N THR A 91 8.91 9.45 -6.05
CA THR A 91 7.53 9.00 -5.76
C THR A 91 7.56 7.53 -5.40
N LEU A 92 6.95 7.18 -4.27
CA LEU A 92 6.79 5.80 -3.82
C LEU A 92 5.49 5.21 -4.38
N VAL A 93 5.56 3.98 -4.91
CA VAL A 93 4.39 3.22 -5.36
C VAL A 93 4.43 1.79 -4.83
N GLY A 94 3.28 1.25 -4.44
CA GLY A 94 3.15 -0.14 -4.01
C GLY A 94 3.24 -1.11 -5.20
N LEU A 95 3.95 -2.22 -5.01
CA LEU A 95 4.10 -3.29 -6.01
C LEU A 95 3.47 -4.61 -5.58
N CYS A 96 2.90 -4.67 -4.35
CA CYS A 96 2.18 -5.85 -3.90
C CYS A 96 0.97 -6.12 -4.81
N SER A 97 0.83 -7.37 -5.25
CA SER A 97 -0.34 -7.82 -5.99
C SER A 97 -1.02 -9.00 -5.29
N GLY A 98 -2.34 -9.10 -5.41
CA GLY A 98 -3.16 -10.11 -4.76
C GLY A 98 -3.80 -11.11 -5.72
N ALA A 99 -3.28 -11.25 -6.94
CA ALA A 99 -3.79 -12.17 -7.94
C ALA A 99 -2.82 -13.32 -8.23
N ASP A 100 -3.37 -14.48 -8.50
CA ASP A 100 -2.64 -15.62 -9.03
C ASP A 100 -2.53 -15.46 -10.55
N PHE A 101 -1.36 -14.99 -11.00
CA PHE A 101 -1.09 -14.70 -12.40
C PHE A 101 0.21 -15.37 -12.85
N ALA A 102 0.20 -15.99 -14.04
CA ALA A 102 1.36 -16.64 -14.65
C ALA A 102 2.06 -17.69 -13.76
N THR A 103 1.31 -18.38 -12.87
CA THR A 103 1.84 -19.31 -11.88
C THR A 103 2.77 -20.37 -12.44
N GLU A 104 2.44 -20.99 -13.58
CA GLU A 104 3.29 -22.01 -14.21
C GLU A 104 4.68 -21.46 -14.59
N ASN A 105 4.77 -20.21 -15.02
CA ASN A 105 6.05 -19.57 -15.34
C ASN A 105 6.81 -19.17 -14.09
N VAL A 106 6.10 -18.77 -13.03
CA VAL A 106 6.71 -18.46 -11.73
C VAL A 106 7.30 -19.72 -11.08
N GLU A 107 6.62 -20.84 -11.17
CA GLU A 107 7.07 -22.13 -10.60
C GLU A 107 8.29 -22.74 -11.34
N LYS A 108 8.69 -22.18 -12.48
CA LYS A 108 10.00 -22.45 -13.10
C LYS A 108 11.16 -21.68 -12.40
N LEU A 109 10.84 -20.63 -11.67
CA LEU A 109 11.80 -19.73 -11.01
C LEU A 109 11.82 -19.91 -9.49
N LEU A 110 10.68 -20.19 -8.90
CA LEU A 110 10.48 -20.32 -7.45
C LEU A 110 9.91 -21.69 -7.12
N PRO A 111 10.24 -22.26 -5.94
CA PRO A 111 9.63 -23.49 -5.47
C PRO A 111 8.10 -23.42 -5.46
N ARG A 112 7.45 -24.53 -5.83
CA ARG A 112 5.98 -24.60 -5.90
C ARG A 112 5.27 -24.24 -4.58
N ASN A 113 5.87 -24.53 -3.45
CA ASN A 113 5.37 -24.23 -2.11
C ASN A 113 5.69 -22.82 -1.63
N THR A 114 6.24 -21.94 -2.49
CA THR A 114 6.45 -20.53 -2.15
C THR A 114 5.12 -19.84 -1.85
N CYS A 115 5.13 -18.91 -0.89
CA CYS A 115 3.97 -18.09 -0.51
C CYS A 115 3.27 -17.49 -1.72
N ALA A 116 1.94 -17.60 -1.78
CA ALA A 116 1.13 -17.10 -2.89
C ALA A 116 1.33 -15.59 -3.16
N LEU A 117 1.53 -14.78 -2.10
CA LEU A 117 1.79 -13.35 -2.23
C LEU A 117 3.13 -13.05 -2.95
N ILE A 118 4.17 -13.86 -2.66
CA ILE A 118 5.47 -13.75 -3.34
C ILE A 118 5.29 -14.18 -4.81
N LYS A 119 4.65 -15.32 -5.05
CA LYS A 119 4.39 -15.82 -6.42
C LYS A 119 3.59 -14.81 -7.24
N SER A 120 2.59 -14.16 -6.65
CA SER A 120 1.80 -13.10 -7.30
C SER A 120 2.70 -11.97 -7.81
N SER A 121 3.57 -11.42 -6.96
CA SER A 121 4.49 -10.35 -7.34
C SER A 121 5.42 -10.75 -8.50
N PHE A 122 5.92 -11.99 -8.49
CA PHE A 122 6.71 -12.54 -9.60
C PHE A 122 5.86 -12.74 -10.86
N GLY A 123 4.62 -13.20 -10.73
CA GLY A 123 3.71 -13.41 -11.84
C GLY A 123 3.47 -12.15 -12.65
N PHE A 124 3.28 -11.02 -11.98
CA PHE A 124 3.12 -9.72 -12.62
C PHE A 124 4.38 -9.26 -13.36
N LYS A 125 5.59 -9.58 -12.84
CA LYS A 125 6.85 -9.31 -13.54
C LYS A 125 7.07 -10.23 -14.73
N VAL A 126 6.92 -11.52 -14.54
CA VAL A 126 7.15 -12.54 -15.60
C VAL A 126 6.13 -12.41 -16.72
N GLY A 127 4.88 -12.10 -16.36
CA GLY A 127 3.80 -11.86 -17.31
C GLY A 127 3.87 -10.50 -18.01
N LYS A 128 4.77 -9.59 -17.56
CA LYS A 128 4.91 -8.23 -18.11
C LYS A 128 3.58 -7.46 -18.16
N VAL A 129 2.81 -7.50 -17.07
CA VAL A 129 1.46 -6.90 -17.03
C VAL A 129 1.34 -5.73 -16.05
N CYS A 130 2.37 -5.44 -15.27
CA CYS A 130 2.34 -4.38 -14.26
C CYS A 130 3.09 -3.12 -14.72
N PRO A 131 2.39 -2.06 -15.15
CA PRO A 131 3.05 -0.83 -15.58
C PRO A 131 3.76 -0.10 -14.45
N TYR A 132 3.34 -0.25 -13.19
CA TYR A 132 4.05 0.30 -12.03
C TYR A 132 5.44 -0.29 -11.89
N LEU A 133 5.56 -1.61 -12.03
CA LEU A 133 6.81 -2.32 -11.90
C LEU A 133 7.77 -1.97 -13.04
N GLU A 134 7.25 -1.84 -14.27
CA GLU A 134 8.07 -1.49 -15.44
C GLU A 134 8.44 0.01 -15.49
N SER A 135 7.68 0.88 -14.82
CA SER A 135 8.00 2.31 -14.72
C SER A 135 9.02 2.64 -13.62
N ALA A 136 9.22 1.74 -12.64
CA ALA A 136 10.07 1.99 -11.48
C ALA A 136 11.57 2.13 -11.87
N ASP A 137 12.24 3.14 -11.31
CA ASP A 137 13.68 3.36 -11.44
C ASP A 137 14.48 2.53 -10.42
N MET A 138 13.85 2.21 -9.28
CA MET A 138 14.36 1.32 -8.25
C MET A 138 13.21 0.50 -7.68
N ILE A 139 13.47 -0.77 -7.40
CA ILE A 139 12.56 -1.63 -6.66
C ILE A 139 13.18 -1.91 -5.31
N VAL A 140 12.41 -1.72 -4.23
CA VAL A 140 12.82 -2.04 -2.87
C VAL A 140 12.19 -3.36 -2.45
N GLY A 141 13.04 -4.30 -2.06
CA GLY A 141 12.68 -5.60 -1.54
C GLY A 141 13.00 -5.67 -0.05
N GLU A 142 12.00 -5.65 0.79
CA GLU A 142 12.17 -5.70 2.25
C GLU A 142 12.24 -7.14 2.74
N ASN A 143 13.31 -7.51 3.45
CA ASN A 143 13.56 -8.87 3.91
C ASN A 143 12.67 -9.31 5.09
N THR A 144 11.37 -9.10 4.99
CA THR A 144 10.38 -9.31 6.05
C THR A 144 10.05 -10.80 6.35
N CYS A 145 10.53 -11.72 5.56
CA CYS A 145 10.43 -13.17 5.83
C CYS A 145 11.47 -13.95 5.01
N ASP A 146 11.73 -15.21 5.38
CA ASP A 146 12.72 -16.05 4.71
C ASP A 146 12.39 -16.30 3.23
N GLY A 147 11.11 -16.44 2.90
CA GLY A 147 10.67 -16.58 1.52
C GLY A 147 11.01 -15.35 0.68
N LYS A 148 10.79 -14.14 1.20
CA LYS A 148 11.16 -12.87 0.51
C LYS A 148 12.66 -12.74 0.35
N LYS A 149 13.45 -12.99 1.42
CA LYS A 149 14.92 -12.94 1.35
C LYS A 149 15.46 -13.73 0.17
N LYS A 150 15.00 -14.97 0.00
CA LYS A 150 15.49 -15.85 -1.07
C LYS A 150 14.88 -15.50 -2.43
N ALA A 151 13.61 -15.10 -2.46
CA ALA A 151 12.98 -14.63 -3.70
C ALA A 151 13.68 -13.40 -4.31
N TYR A 152 14.23 -12.50 -3.49
CA TYR A 152 14.94 -11.32 -3.99
C TYR A 152 16.24 -11.65 -4.72
N GLU A 153 16.92 -12.75 -4.39
CA GLU A 153 18.06 -13.23 -5.18
C GLU A 153 17.62 -13.55 -6.62
N THR A 154 16.47 -14.20 -6.79
CA THR A 154 15.89 -14.48 -8.11
C THR A 154 15.34 -13.20 -8.77
N LEU A 155 14.66 -12.34 -8.02
CA LEU A 155 14.11 -11.09 -8.55
C LEU A 155 15.21 -10.16 -9.09
N GLY A 156 16.38 -10.15 -8.45
CA GLY A 156 17.54 -9.36 -8.90
C GLY A 156 18.01 -9.68 -10.33
N HIS A 157 17.71 -10.88 -10.83
CA HIS A 157 17.98 -11.25 -12.23
C HIS A 157 16.88 -10.79 -13.20
N LEU A 158 15.71 -10.40 -12.69
CA LEU A 158 14.56 -10.00 -13.50
C LEU A 158 14.36 -8.48 -13.57
N VAL A 159 14.96 -7.72 -12.65
CA VAL A 159 14.81 -6.26 -12.53
C VAL A 159 16.16 -5.58 -12.56
N LYS A 160 16.21 -4.36 -13.10
CA LYS A 160 17.50 -3.66 -13.33
C LYS A 160 18.13 -3.11 -12.06
N ASN A 161 17.33 -2.68 -11.11
CA ASN A 161 17.79 -1.98 -9.90
C ASN A 161 16.95 -2.43 -8.71
N LEU A 162 17.44 -3.44 -8.01
CA LEU A 162 16.85 -3.97 -6.79
C LEU A 162 17.67 -3.51 -5.59
N TYR A 163 17.03 -2.80 -4.66
CA TYR A 163 17.57 -2.49 -3.34
C TYR A 163 16.96 -3.45 -2.32
N VAL A 164 17.74 -4.28 -1.69
CA VAL A 164 17.27 -5.16 -0.62
C VAL A 164 17.46 -4.45 0.71
N MET A 165 16.34 -4.11 1.35
CA MET A 165 16.30 -3.44 2.65
C MET A 165 16.42 -4.47 3.76
N ASP A 166 17.43 -4.32 4.62
CA ASP A 166 17.69 -5.22 5.73
C ASP A 166 16.94 -4.76 7.00
N LEU A 167 16.03 -5.59 7.47
CA LEU A 167 15.15 -5.26 8.59
C LEU A 167 15.48 -6.11 9.82
N PRO A 168 15.43 -5.52 11.04
CA PRO A 168 15.65 -6.27 12.27
C PRO A 168 14.53 -7.28 12.52
N GLN A 169 14.88 -8.40 13.14
CA GLN A 169 13.92 -9.45 13.51
C GLN A 169 13.55 -9.43 15.00
N VAL A 170 14.20 -8.57 15.78
CA VAL A 170 13.96 -8.41 17.22
C VAL A 170 13.83 -6.95 17.56
N LYS A 171 12.78 -6.59 18.32
CA LYS A 171 12.63 -5.25 18.91
C LYS A 171 13.56 -5.10 20.10
N SER A 172 14.83 -4.74 19.83
CA SER A 172 15.89 -4.49 20.79
C SER A 172 16.68 -3.24 20.40
N GLU A 173 17.53 -2.74 21.27
CA GLU A 173 18.43 -1.61 20.96
C GLU A 173 19.32 -1.93 19.75
N GLN A 174 19.82 -3.16 19.62
CA GLN A 174 20.59 -3.60 18.46
C GLN A 174 19.74 -3.64 17.20
N GLY A 175 18.49 -4.09 17.32
CA GLY A 175 17.52 -4.08 16.22
C GLY A 175 17.20 -2.66 15.76
N LYS A 176 16.99 -1.72 16.69
CA LYS A 176 16.78 -0.30 16.38
C LYS A 176 18.02 0.32 15.71
N ALA A 177 19.22 0.00 16.21
CA ALA A 177 20.47 0.46 15.60
C ALA A 177 20.65 -0.07 14.18
N LEU A 178 20.28 -1.33 13.91
CA LEU A 178 20.27 -1.88 12.56
C LEU A 178 19.32 -1.08 11.65
N LEU A 179 18.09 -0.83 12.08
CA LEU A 179 17.10 -0.09 11.28
C LEU A 179 17.58 1.34 10.99
N ARG A 180 18.18 2.01 11.99
CA ARG A 180 18.78 3.34 11.82
C ARG A 180 19.87 3.34 10.75
N ALA A 181 20.80 2.39 10.83
CA ALA A 181 21.86 2.24 9.85
C ALA A 181 21.31 1.95 8.45
N GLU A 182 20.28 1.11 8.36
CA GLU A 182 19.63 0.78 7.10
C GLU A 182 18.94 1.97 6.47
N TYR A 183 18.19 2.76 7.25
CA TYR A 183 17.53 3.96 6.72
C TYR A 183 18.53 5.03 6.31
N GLY A 184 19.68 5.13 6.98
CA GLY A 184 20.79 5.97 6.52
C GLY A 184 21.34 5.51 5.16
N ARG A 185 21.56 4.20 4.97
CA ARG A 185 21.97 3.61 3.68
C ARG A 185 20.91 3.81 2.59
N PHE A 186 19.63 3.62 2.92
CA PHE A 186 18.55 3.82 1.98
C PHE A 186 18.43 5.28 1.54
N LYS A 187 18.51 6.23 2.49
CA LYS A 187 18.57 7.68 2.17
C LYS A 187 19.67 7.97 1.16
N ALA A 188 20.89 7.52 1.42
CA ALA A 188 22.03 7.72 0.52
C ALA A 188 21.81 7.07 -0.86
N ALA A 189 21.17 5.89 -0.92
CA ALA A 189 20.85 5.21 -2.18
C ALA A 189 19.82 6.00 -3.00
N VAL A 190 18.78 6.56 -2.34
CA VAL A 190 17.76 7.37 -3.01
C VAL A 190 18.35 8.70 -3.49
N GLU A 191 19.14 9.39 -2.66
CA GLU A 191 19.85 10.62 -3.06
C GLU A 191 20.74 10.39 -4.30
N LYS A 192 21.47 9.26 -4.32
CA LYS A 192 22.29 8.88 -5.48
C LYS A 192 21.43 8.63 -6.73
N LEU A 193 20.28 7.98 -6.58
CA LEU A 193 19.37 7.68 -7.69
C LEU A 193 18.78 8.95 -8.29
N THR A 194 18.38 9.89 -7.43
CA THR A 194 17.68 11.12 -7.83
C THR A 194 18.64 12.26 -8.16
N SER A 195 19.90 12.18 -7.71
CA SER A 195 20.87 13.28 -7.70
C SER A 195 20.39 14.49 -6.88
N ALA A 196 19.43 14.29 -5.96
CA ALA A 196 18.92 15.30 -5.05
C ALA A 196 19.45 15.04 -3.64
N THR A 197 19.70 16.10 -2.88
CA THR A 197 20.09 16.02 -1.48
C THR A 197 18.85 16.24 -0.60
N VAL A 198 18.66 15.38 0.38
CA VAL A 198 17.62 15.57 1.42
C VAL A 198 18.04 16.70 2.32
N THR A 199 17.22 17.74 2.42
CA THR A 199 17.42 18.89 3.33
C THR A 199 16.46 18.82 4.50
N PRO A 200 16.73 19.55 5.59
CA PRO A 200 15.78 19.64 6.71
C PRO A 200 14.37 20.05 6.25
N GLU A 201 14.27 21.02 5.36
CA GLU A 201 12.99 21.53 4.85
C GLU A 201 12.27 20.47 4.01
N SER A 202 12.99 19.76 3.13
CA SER A 202 12.38 18.73 2.30
C SER A 202 11.92 17.53 3.13
N LEU A 203 12.68 17.12 4.15
CA LEU A 203 12.34 16.03 5.02
C LEU A 203 11.15 16.37 5.93
N LYS A 204 11.16 17.57 6.53
CA LYS A 204 10.04 18.07 7.31
C LYS A 204 8.73 18.10 6.52
N LYS A 205 8.78 18.66 5.31
CA LYS A 205 7.62 18.69 4.41
C LYS A 205 7.12 17.28 4.08
N ALA A 206 8.03 16.34 3.85
CA ALA A 206 7.68 14.95 3.58
C ALA A 206 7.03 14.28 4.78
N ILE A 207 7.56 14.46 6.00
CA ILE A 207 6.97 13.96 7.24
C ILE A 207 5.53 14.46 7.39
N LEU A 208 5.32 15.78 7.28
CA LEU A 208 3.98 16.38 7.37
C LEU A 208 3.01 15.81 6.32
N THR A 209 3.49 15.61 5.08
CA THR A 209 2.68 15.04 3.99
C THR A 209 2.26 13.61 4.28
N VAL A 210 3.19 12.77 4.73
CA VAL A 210 2.93 11.36 5.01
C VAL A 210 2.08 11.19 6.27
N ASN A 211 2.30 12.01 7.29
CA ASN A 211 1.47 12.03 8.49
C ASN A 211 0.02 12.44 8.19
N ALA A 212 -0.19 13.46 7.36
CA ALA A 212 -1.54 13.85 6.93
C ALA A 212 -2.26 12.71 6.21
N LYS A 213 -1.54 11.97 5.35
CA LYS A 213 -2.05 10.79 4.65
C LYS A 213 -2.44 9.66 5.61
N ARG A 214 -1.61 9.39 6.64
CA ARG A 214 -1.90 8.39 7.69
C ARG A 214 -3.07 8.83 8.57
N ALA A 215 -3.10 10.09 8.98
CA ALA A 215 -4.17 10.65 9.81
C ALA A 215 -5.55 10.56 9.14
N ALA A 216 -5.61 10.74 7.81
CA ALA A 216 -6.85 10.57 7.06
C ALA A 216 -7.36 9.10 7.14
N ILE A 217 -6.48 8.11 7.07
CA ILE A 217 -6.85 6.70 7.27
C ILE A 217 -7.26 6.42 8.71
N HIS A 218 -6.61 7.02 9.70
CA HIS A 218 -7.05 6.89 11.11
C HIS A 218 -8.48 7.41 11.31
N ARG A 219 -8.79 8.56 10.68
CA ARG A 219 -10.15 9.12 10.73
C ARG A 219 -11.16 8.17 10.11
N LEU A 220 -10.85 7.59 8.93
CA LEU A 220 -11.68 6.57 8.29
C LEU A 220 -11.90 5.36 9.18
N SER A 221 -10.82 4.79 9.75
CA SER A 221 -10.90 3.63 10.66
C SER A 221 -11.76 3.92 11.89
N SER A 222 -11.64 5.11 12.45
CA SER A 222 -12.42 5.53 13.63
C SER A 222 -13.92 5.59 13.36
N LEU A 223 -14.32 6.04 12.18
CA LEU A 223 -15.74 6.13 11.78
C LEU A 223 -16.39 4.76 11.57
N ARG A 224 -15.61 3.73 11.26
CA ARG A 224 -16.08 2.36 11.11
C ARG A 224 -16.49 1.68 12.43
N LYS A 225 -16.16 2.31 13.57
CA LYS A 225 -16.60 1.84 14.91
C LYS A 225 -18.08 2.08 15.16
N ALA A 226 -18.75 2.95 14.40
CA ALA A 226 -20.17 3.22 14.54
C ALA A 226 -21.04 2.00 14.20
N ASP A 227 -22.21 1.90 14.83
CA ASP A 227 -23.26 0.94 14.54
C ASP A 227 -24.59 1.69 14.32
N PRO A 228 -25.19 1.63 13.14
CA PRO A 228 -24.76 0.91 11.95
C PRO A 228 -23.48 1.48 11.34
N THR A 229 -22.65 0.61 10.74
CA THR A 229 -21.40 1.05 10.10
C THR A 229 -21.69 1.89 8.85
N PRO A 230 -21.05 3.07 8.68
CA PRO A 230 -21.38 4.00 7.60
C PRO A 230 -20.77 3.62 6.23
N ILE A 231 -19.84 2.66 6.20
CA ILE A 231 -19.12 2.21 5.02
C ILE A 231 -18.88 0.70 5.09
N SER A 232 -18.86 0.00 3.96
CA SER A 232 -18.54 -1.43 3.90
C SER A 232 -17.04 -1.68 4.11
N GLY A 233 -16.68 -2.88 4.55
CA GLY A 233 -15.28 -3.30 4.61
C GLY A 233 -14.64 -3.39 3.22
N LEU A 234 -15.41 -3.72 2.18
CA LEU A 234 -14.96 -3.66 0.79
C LEU A 234 -14.52 -2.23 0.41
N ASP A 235 -15.36 -1.23 0.62
CA ASP A 235 -15.04 0.15 0.28
C ASP A 235 -13.89 0.72 1.13
N ALA A 236 -13.84 0.38 2.41
CA ALA A 236 -12.72 0.75 3.27
C ALA A 236 -11.41 0.08 2.82
N LEU A 237 -11.45 -1.20 2.40
CA LEU A 237 -10.30 -1.87 1.81
C LEU A 237 -9.85 -1.19 0.52
N LEU A 238 -10.78 -0.76 -0.34
CA LEU A 238 -10.43 -0.02 -1.56
C LEU A 238 -9.68 1.27 -1.24
N ALA A 239 -10.16 2.06 -0.27
CA ALA A 239 -9.45 3.26 0.18
C ALA A 239 -8.03 2.93 0.70
N ASN A 240 -7.89 1.87 1.52
CA ASN A 240 -6.59 1.39 1.99
C ASN A 240 -5.68 0.89 0.84
N GLN A 241 -6.23 0.32 -0.22
CA GLN A 241 -5.46 -0.11 -1.40
C GLN A 241 -4.99 1.10 -2.22
N VAL A 242 -5.84 2.09 -2.45
CA VAL A 242 -5.49 3.33 -3.19
C VAL A 242 -4.39 4.13 -2.48
N PHE A 243 -4.26 4.01 -1.15
CA PHE A 243 -3.16 4.58 -0.36
C PHE A 243 -1.76 4.32 -0.99
N PHE A 244 -1.55 3.19 -1.64
CA PHE A 244 -0.25 2.78 -2.18
C PHE A 244 0.01 3.26 -3.61
N TYR A 245 -0.98 3.82 -4.29
CA TYR A 245 -0.89 4.15 -5.72
C TYR A 245 -1.07 5.64 -6.01
N ASP A 246 -1.88 6.33 -5.24
CA ASP A 246 -2.26 7.70 -5.55
C ASP A 246 -1.23 8.74 -5.08
N ASN A 247 -1.39 9.98 -5.58
CA ASN A 247 -0.64 11.13 -5.08
C ASN A 247 -1.01 11.38 -3.62
N PRO A 248 -0.05 11.53 -2.69
CA PRO A 248 -0.33 11.66 -1.26
C PRO A 248 -1.27 12.79 -0.88
N ALA A 249 -1.13 13.98 -1.50
CA ALA A 249 -1.98 15.13 -1.17
C ALA A 249 -3.42 14.92 -1.67
N ARG A 250 -3.59 14.48 -2.90
CA ARG A 250 -4.88 14.17 -3.51
C ARG A 250 -5.60 13.04 -2.76
N PHE A 251 -4.86 11.99 -2.39
CA PHE A 251 -5.38 10.90 -1.57
C PHE A 251 -5.91 11.42 -0.23
N THR A 252 -5.10 12.21 0.48
CA THR A 252 -5.45 12.79 1.79
C THR A 252 -6.74 13.61 1.69
N GLU A 253 -6.84 14.48 0.69
CA GLU A 253 -8.04 15.29 0.46
C GLU A 253 -9.28 14.40 0.19
N SER A 254 -9.12 13.37 -0.64
CA SER A 254 -10.22 12.49 -1.03
C SER A 254 -10.72 11.62 0.11
N VAL A 255 -9.81 11.09 0.94
CA VAL A 255 -10.20 10.36 2.16
C VAL A 255 -10.88 11.29 3.16
N ASN A 256 -10.41 12.52 3.34
CA ASN A 256 -11.07 13.47 4.22
C ASN A 256 -12.49 13.83 3.73
N LYS A 257 -12.70 14.03 2.42
CA LYS A 257 -14.05 14.22 1.85
C LYS A 257 -14.96 13.01 2.12
N LEU A 258 -14.42 11.80 1.97
CA LEU A 258 -15.14 10.58 2.33
C LEU A 258 -15.51 10.59 3.82
N CYS A 259 -14.57 10.90 4.70
CA CYS A 259 -14.83 10.98 6.14
C CYS A 259 -15.88 12.03 6.51
N ASP A 260 -15.89 13.20 5.83
CA ASP A 260 -16.91 14.23 6.04
C ASP A 260 -18.33 13.72 5.71
N GLU A 261 -18.47 12.91 4.68
CA GLU A 261 -19.73 12.23 4.37
C GLU A 261 -20.05 11.15 5.41
N LEU A 262 -19.07 10.33 5.80
CA LEU A 262 -19.29 9.28 6.78
C LEU A 262 -19.70 9.82 8.16
N GLU A 263 -19.16 10.95 8.60
CA GLU A 263 -19.58 11.62 9.84
C GLU A 263 -21.07 12.01 9.81
N LYS A 264 -21.56 12.49 8.67
CA LYS A 264 -22.99 12.76 8.48
C LYS A 264 -23.80 11.46 8.56
N ARG A 265 -23.35 10.41 7.89
CA ARG A 265 -24.01 9.10 7.91
C ARG A 265 -24.08 8.53 9.33
N VAL A 266 -23.00 8.64 10.12
CA VAL A 266 -22.99 8.24 11.54
C VAL A 266 -24.00 9.04 12.33
N LYS A 267 -24.02 10.38 12.18
CA LYS A 267 -24.98 11.26 12.86
C LYS A 267 -26.44 10.93 12.50
N ASP A 268 -26.68 10.63 11.24
CA ASP A 268 -28.03 10.33 10.71
C ASP A 268 -28.39 8.84 10.88
N LYS A 269 -27.52 8.03 11.50
CA LYS A 269 -27.64 6.58 11.64
C LYS A 269 -27.87 5.85 10.31
N THR A 270 -27.25 6.36 9.25
CA THR A 270 -27.29 5.75 7.92
C THR A 270 -26.14 4.78 7.76
N GLY A 271 -26.44 3.48 7.77
CA GLY A 271 -25.46 2.41 7.58
C GLY A 271 -25.55 1.73 6.22
N VAL A 272 -24.49 1.03 5.85
CA VAL A 272 -24.50 0.11 4.69
C VAL A 272 -25.08 -1.26 5.04
N PHE A 273 -25.08 -1.60 6.32
CA PHE A 273 -25.71 -2.78 6.89
C PHE A 273 -26.64 -2.37 8.06
N PRO A 274 -27.63 -3.21 8.43
CA PRO A 274 -28.48 -2.97 9.60
C PRO A 274 -27.67 -2.86 10.91
N GLU A 275 -28.22 -2.18 11.91
CA GLU A 275 -27.70 -2.22 13.29
C GLU A 275 -27.54 -3.67 13.76
N LYS A 276 -26.53 -3.94 14.58
CA LYS A 276 -26.21 -5.26 15.15
C LYS A 276 -25.81 -6.32 14.12
N THR A 277 -25.45 -5.92 12.89
CA THR A 277 -24.80 -6.84 11.96
C THR A 277 -23.51 -7.37 12.59
N PRO A 278 -23.21 -8.69 12.53
CA PRO A 278 -21.98 -9.26 13.05
C PRO A 278 -20.74 -8.53 12.53
N ARG A 279 -19.89 -8.06 13.42
CA ARG A 279 -18.72 -7.23 13.13
C ARG A 279 -17.46 -8.08 13.12
N ILE A 280 -16.67 -7.97 12.08
CA ILE A 280 -15.47 -8.80 11.85
C ILE A 280 -14.24 -7.90 11.81
N LEU A 281 -13.21 -8.30 12.56
CA LEU A 281 -11.84 -7.81 12.42
C LEU A 281 -11.03 -8.81 11.59
N VAL A 282 -10.40 -8.34 10.51
CA VAL A 282 -9.49 -9.15 9.70
C VAL A 282 -8.06 -8.89 10.13
N SER A 283 -7.32 -9.96 10.48
CA SER A 283 -5.89 -9.86 10.81
C SER A 283 -5.08 -10.81 9.95
N GLY A 284 -3.92 -10.38 9.46
CA GLY A 284 -3.04 -11.27 8.72
C GLY A 284 -2.27 -10.64 7.57
N CYS A 285 -2.25 -11.36 6.44
CA CYS A 285 -1.56 -10.94 5.22
C CYS A 285 -2.25 -9.74 4.56
N PRO A 286 -1.50 -8.89 3.83
CA PRO A 286 -2.08 -7.78 3.10
C PRO A 286 -3.02 -8.27 2.00
N GLN A 287 -4.18 -7.60 1.89
CA GLN A 287 -5.14 -7.79 0.82
C GLN A 287 -4.85 -6.78 -0.30
N ALA A 288 -3.76 -7.00 -1.04
CA ALA A 288 -3.40 -6.15 -2.17
C ALA A 288 -4.38 -6.33 -3.34
N VAL A 289 -4.48 -5.33 -4.21
CA VAL A 289 -5.32 -5.39 -5.42
C VAL A 289 -4.89 -6.58 -6.30
N PRO A 290 -5.83 -7.38 -6.80
CA PRO A 290 -7.28 -7.40 -6.66
C PRO A 290 -7.81 -8.47 -5.67
N ASN A 291 -7.20 -8.66 -4.52
CA ASN A 291 -7.64 -9.67 -3.55
C ASN A 291 -8.87 -9.18 -2.76
N TRP A 292 -10.04 -9.26 -3.38
CA TRP A 292 -11.32 -8.80 -2.82
C TRP A 292 -12.24 -9.93 -2.36
N LYS A 293 -11.85 -11.19 -2.61
CA LYS A 293 -12.73 -12.36 -2.37
C LYS A 293 -13.10 -12.55 -0.90
N LEU A 294 -12.15 -12.34 0.04
CA LEU A 294 -12.44 -12.53 1.46
C LEU A 294 -13.46 -11.52 1.98
N PRO A 295 -13.29 -10.19 1.79
CA PRO A 295 -14.30 -9.23 2.20
C PRO A 295 -15.66 -9.47 1.50
N LEU A 296 -15.65 -9.79 0.22
CA LEU A 296 -16.87 -10.13 -0.51
C LEU A 296 -17.63 -11.29 0.14
N ILE A 297 -16.94 -12.40 0.45
CA ILE A 297 -17.56 -13.57 1.08
C ILE A 297 -18.10 -13.20 2.46
N VAL A 298 -17.35 -12.50 3.29
CA VAL A 298 -17.78 -12.08 4.63
C VAL A 298 -19.03 -11.22 4.55
N GLU A 299 -19.04 -10.19 3.71
CA GLU A 299 -20.13 -9.22 3.68
C GLU A 299 -21.38 -9.75 2.96
N THR A 300 -21.23 -10.59 1.95
CA THR A 300 -22.38 -11.28 1.32
C THR A 300 -22.95 -12.41 2.19
N SER A 301 -22.21 -12.86 3.21
CA SER A 301 -22.68 -13.85 4.19
C SER A 301 -23.38 -13.24 5.42
N GLY A 302 -23.60 -11.91 5.43
CA GLY A 302 -24.37 -11.22 6.48
C GLY A 302 -23.54 -10.72 7.66
N ALA A 303 -22.23 -10.50 7.48
CA ALA A 303 -21.37 -9.83 8.44
C ALA A 303 -20.77 -8.56 7.81
N VAL A 304 -20.10 -7.73 8.58
CA VAL A 304 -19.40 -6.53 8.09
C VAL A 304 -17.98 -6.46 8.63
N ILE A 305 -17.01 -6.15 7.77
CA ILE A 305 -15.63 -5.95 8.20
C ILE A 305 -15.47 -4.50 8.66
N VAL A 306 -15.05 -4.32 9.91
CA VAL A 306 -14.92 -3.01 10.55
C VAL A 306 -13.48 -2.61 10.88
N GLY A 307 -12.52 -3.49 10.66
CA GLY A 307 -11.10 -3.21 10.86
C GLY A 307 -10.21 -4.24 10.15
N GLU A 308 -9.03 -3.81 9.71
CA GLU A 308 -7.99 -4.64 9.10
C GLU A 308 -6.65 -4.45 9.82
N GLU A 309 -6.26 -5.40 10.67
CA GLU A 309 -4.89 -5.48 11.19
C GLU A 309 -4.00 -6.16 10.14
N SER A 310 -3.60 -5.41 9.13
CA SER A 310 -2.73 -5.87 8.04
C SER A 310 -1.93 -4.72 7.45
N CYS A 311 -0.99 -5.02 6.54
CA CYS A 311 -0.21 -4.00 5.84
C CYS A 311 -1.09 -3.11 4.93
N VAL A 312 -2.18 -3.67 4.37
CA VAL A 312 -3.23 -2.91 3.67
C VAL A 312 -4.36 -2.69 4.68
N GLY A 313 -4.14 -1.74 5.59
CA GLY A 313 -4.97 -1.46 6.75
C GLY A 313 -4.18 -0.70 7.81
N GLU A 314 -4.48 -0.92 9.09
CA GLU A 314 -3.94 -0.10 10.18
C GLU A 314 -2.46 -0.33 10.48
N ARG A 315 -1.88 -1.51 10.21
CA ARG A 315 -0.47 -1.81 10.57
C ARG A 315 0.51 -0.83 9.96
N GLY A 316 0.29 -0.40 8.71
CA GLY A 316 1.15 0.55 8.02
C GLY A 316 0.90 2.01 8.37
N THR A 317 -0.24 2.33 8.98
CA THR A 317 -0.69 3.71 9.17
C THR A 317 -0.82 4.13 10.63
N ARG A 318 -0.98 3.18 11.57
CA ARG A 318 -1.31 3.41 12.99
C ARG A 318 -0.48 4.49 13.69
N ASN A 319 0.84 4.50 13.46
CA ASN A 319 1.73 5.44 14.14
C ASN A 319 2.15 6.57 13.20
N LEU A 320 2.14 7.78 13.70
CA LEU A 320 2.67 8.96 13.02
C LEU A 320 4.15 9.12 13.35
N THR A 321 4.90 9.76 12.47
CA THR A 321 6.26 10.22 12.73
C THR A 321 6.19 11.48 13.58
N ASP A 322 7.05 11.61 14.60
CA ASP A 322 7.14 12.84 15.41
C ASP A 322 7.49 14.02 14.49
N GLU A 323 6.80 15.13 14.70
CA GLU A 323 6.94 16.33 13.88
C GLU A 323 7.81 17.41 14.58
N SER A 324 8.40 17.11 15.75
CA SER A 324 9.17 18.09 16.51
C SER A 324 10.62 18.25 16.04
N GLY A 325 11.20 17.22 15.38
CA GLY A 325 12.57 17.27 14.89
C GLY A 325 12.83 18.43 13.94
N GLU A 326 13.98 19.11 14.06
CA GLU A 326 14.39 20.25 13.26
C GLU A 326 15.63 19.95 12.39
N THR A 327 16.49 19.06 12.86
CA THR A 327 17.67 18.60 12.11
C THR A 327 17.38 17.31 11.33
N ILE A 328 18.22 17.00 10.33
CA ILE A 328 18.09 15.72 9.60
C ILE A 328 18.25 14.55 10.55
N GLU A 329 19.19 14.62 11.46
CA GLU A 329 19.50 13.57 12.44
C GLU A 329 18.31 13.29 13.35
N GLU A 330 17.66 14.31 13.89
CA GLU A 330 16.45 14.18 14.72
C GLU A 330 15.31 13.60 13.94
N MET A 331 14.96 14.15 12.78
CA MET A 331 13.88 13.65 11.92
C MET A 331 14.11 12.23 11.43
N MET A 332 15.36 11.84 11.14
CA MET A 332 15.70 10.46 10.80
C MET A 332 15.49 9.51 11.98
N GLU A 333 15.79 9.93 13.21
CA GLU A 333 15.50 9.15 14.41
C GLU A 333 13.99 9.01 14.63
N ASP A 334 13.21 10.08 14.44
CA ASP A 334 11.74 10.07 14.54
C ASP A 334 11.12 9.09 13.51
N ILE A 335 11.67 9.05 12.29
CA ILE A 335 11.29 8.08 11.26
C ILE A 335 11.63 6.65 11.72
N VAL A 336 12.84 6.42 12.24
CA VAL A 336 13.23 5.11 12.78
C VAL A 336 12.30 4.67 13.89
N ASP A 337 11.99 5.53 14.83
CA ASP A 337 11.10 5.25 15.97
C ASP A 337 9.71 4.86 15.49
N ARG A 338 9.17 5.61 14.55
CA ARG A 338 7.86 5.31 13.95
C ARG A 338 7.85 3.93 13.29
N TYR A 339 8.83 3.63 12.43
CA TYR A 339 8.83 2.36 11.70
C TYR A 339 9.20 1.16 12.57
N PHE A 340 9.97 1.36 13.64
CA PHE A 340 10.28 0.32 14.62
C PHE A 340 9.06 -0.12 15.44
N GLN A 341 8.00 0.70 15.49
CA GLN A 341 6.73 0.37 16.14
C GLN A 341 5.80 -0.50 15.28
N VAL A 342 6.11 -0.71 13.99
CA VAL A 342 5.25 -1.54 13.12
C VAL A 342 5.18 -2.97 13.65
N ASP A 343 3.96 -3.49 13.87
CA ASP A 343 3.71 -4.81 14.47
C ASP A 343 3.75 -5.93 13.42
N CYS A 344 4.82 -5.98 12.64
CA CYS A 344 5.00 -6.99 11.61
C CYS A 344 5.37 -8.35 12.20
N ALA A 345 4.92 -9.43 11.58
CA ALA A 345 5.30 -10.80 11.93
C ALA A 345 6.81 -11.12 11.78
N ILE A 346 7.61 -10.20 11.24
CA ILE A 346 9.07 -10.30 11.21
C ILE A 346 9.66 -10.32 12.62
N PHE A 347 9.05 -9.57 13.56
CA PHE A 347 9.55 -9.47 14.92
C PHE A 347 9.23 -10.72 15.75
N THR A 348 10.21 -11.23 16.48
CA THR A 348 10.08 -12.38 17.36
C THR A 348 10.87 -12.13 18.67
N PRO A 349 10.20 -12.09 19.86
CA PRO A 349 8.74 -12.16 20.05
C PRO A 349 8.03 -10.89 19.57
N ASN A 350 6.70 -10.99 19.39
CA ASN A 350 5.87 -9.88 18.94
C ASN A 350 4.57 -9.75 19.78
N PRO A 351 4.67 -9.44 21.08
CA PRO A 351 3.50 -9.25 21.92
C PRO A 351 2.67 -8.03 21.53
N ASP A 352 3.30 -6.98 21.01
CA ASP A 352 2.64 -5.72 20.64
C ASP A 352 1.53 -5.94 19.60
N ARG A 353 1.75 -6.85 18.66
CA ARG A 353 0.73 -7.20 17.67
C ARG A 353 -0.52 -7.81 18.31
N LEU A 354 -0.35 -8.71 19.28
CA LEU A 354 -1.48 -9.33 19.97
C LEU A 354 -2.24 -8.31 20.81
N ASN A 355 -1.50 -7.44 21.52
CA ASN A 355 -2.09 -6.36 22.30
C ASN A 355 -2.90 -5.42 21.38
N HIS A 356 -2.34 -5.04 20.24
CA HIS A 356 -3.04 -4.20 19.27
C HIS A 356 -4.31 -4.85 18.70
N ILE A 357 -4.26 -6.13 18.34
CA ILE A 357 -5.45 -6.85 17.89
C ILE A 357 -6.53 -6.84 18.99
N GLU A 358 -6.13 -7.06 20.25
CA GLU A 358 -7.04 -7.02 21.38
C GLU A 358 -7.66 -5.62 21.59
N GLU A 359 -6.88 -4.56 21.43
CA GLU A 359 -7.36 -3.17 21.46
C GLU A 359 -8.38 -2.90 20.34
N MET A 360 -8.10 -3.34 19.12
CA MET A 360 -9.02 -3.20 17.99
C MET A 360 -10.34 -3.96 18.21
N VAL A 361 -10.29 -5.15 18.83
CA VAL A 361 -11.50 -5.94 19.16
C VAL A 361 -12.33 -5.25 20.23
N LYS A 362 -11.71 -4.57 21.18
CA LYS A 362 -12.41 -3.85 22.27
C LYS A 362 -13.01 -2.52 21.80
N ALA A 363 -12.48 -1.94 20.72
CA ALA A 363 -12.88 -0.63 20.23
C ALA A 363 -14.10 -0.67 19.32
#